data_e12c9543cfeacbe20ea62d36cd19de3f
#
_entry.id   e12c9543cfeacbe20ea62d36cd19de3f
#
_cell.length_a   1.000
_cell.length_b   1.000
_cell.length_c   1.000
_cell.angle_alpha   90.00
_cell.angle_beta   90.00
_cell.angle_gamma   90.00
#
_symmetry.space_group_name_H-M   'P 1'
#
loop_
_entity.id
_entity.type
_entity.pdbx_description
1 polymer ?
#
loop_
_entity_poly.entity_id
_entity_poly.type
_entity_poly.pdbx_seq_one_letter_code
_entity_poly.pdbx_strand_id
1 'polypeptide(L)'
;ILRTEVLSRLQKGDPLCVVTYPEALAEKVVSQEVLMDKTLKLGVGEHVDTEFITEVLAGYGFEHVDYVYEPGQYAVRGSIIDVFSFASEYPYRIDFFGDEVDSIRTFEVENQLSKEKKQSIAIVPELTNAADKSGVSFFEFIPRETVLAMKDFLWVRERIQVVREEALSPQALAAYEGEKTELMNLELKLIDGAEFTVRALDFK
;
A
#
# COMPACT_ATOMS: atom_id res chain seq x y z
N ILE A 1 1.43 -3.66 -6.69
CA ILE A 1 2.34 -4.33 -5.75
C ILE A 1 3.31 -3.33 -5.16
N LEU A 2 4.26 -2.77 -5.90
CA LEU A 2 5.30 -1.84 -5.38
C LEU A 2 4.72 -0.69 -4.55
N ARG A 3 3.60 -0.11 -4.98
CA ARG A 3 2.96 0.99 -4.27
C ARG A 3 2.46 0.56 -2.89
N THR A 4 1.72 -0.55 -2.81
CA THR A 4 1.18 -1.07 -1.55
C THR A 4 2.29 -1.48 -0.60
N GLU A 5 3.37 -2.07 -1.11
CA GLU A 5 4.57 -2.40 -0.33
C GLU A 5 5.22 -1.14 0.27
N VAL A 6 5.44 -0.10 -0.54
CA VAL A 6 6.02 1.18 -0.07
C VAL A 6 5.15 1.79 1.03
N LEU A 7 3.82 1.89 0.83
CA LEU A 7 2.91 2.42 1.84
C LEU A 7 2.94 1.61 3.14
N SER A 8 2.94 0.28 3.05
CA SER A 8 3.02 -0.60 4.21
C SER A 8 4.33 -0.44 4.98
N ARG A 9 5.47 -0.28 4.29
CA ARG A 9 6.78 -0.07 4.92
C ARG A 9 6.89 1.33 5.55
N LEU A 10 6.40 2.36 4.89
CA LEU A 10 6.31 3.72 5.45
C LEU A 10 5.46 3.74 6.73
N GLN A 11 4.33 3.03 6.74
CA GLN A 11 3.47 2.93 7.91
C GLN A 11 4.15 2.24 9.09
N LYS A 12 5.03 1.25 8.83
CA LYS A 12 5.82 0.58 9.86
C LYS A 12 6.94 1.45 10.42
N GLY A 13 7.24 2.58 9.78
CA GLY A 13 8.35 3.45 10.15
C GLY A 13 9.71 2.94 9.69
N ASP A 14 9.74 2.05 8.71
CA ASP A 14 10.98 1.56 8.13
C ASP A 14 11.76 2.72 7.47
N PRO A 15 13.08 2.80 7.67
CA PRO A 15 13.91 3.74 6.94
C PRO A 15 13.93 3.36 5.46
N LEU A 16 13.38 4.22 4.61
CA LEU A 16 13.24 3.99 3.18
C LEU A 16 13.84 5.12 2.36
N CYS A 17 14.45 4.75 1.21
CA CYS A 17 14.66 5.65 0.11
C CYS A 17 13.65 5.29 -1.00
N VAL A 18 12.71 6.20 -1.26
CA VAL A 18 11.67 6.00 -2.27
C VAL A 18 12.02 6.84 -3.49
N VAL A 19 12.16 6.19 -4.64
CA VAL A 19 12.31 6.87 -5.93
C VAL A 19 10.97 6.86 -6.63
N THR A 20 10.48 8.04 -7.03
CA THR A 20 9.16 8.19 -7.63
C THR A 20 9.19 9.25 -8.74
N TYR A 21 8.06 9.50 -9.39
CA TYR A 21 7.91 10.46 -10.46
C TYR A 21 6.59 11.23 -10.33
N PRO A 22 6.42 12.38 -10.97
CA PRO A 22 5.28 13.27 -10.76
C PRO A 22 3.92 12.61 -10.98
N GLU A 23 3.79 11.77 -11.98
CA GLU A 23 2.55 11.08 -12.31
C GLU A 23 2.11 10.16 -11.16
N ALA A 24 3.04 9.43 -10.54
CA ALA A 24 2.74 8.58 -9.38
C ALA A 24 2.37 9.41 -8.12
N LEU A 25 2.92 10.61 -7.99
CA LEU A 25 2.59 11.55 -6.89
C LEU A 25 1.23 12.22 -7.09
N ALA A 26 0.76 12.32 -8.34
CA ALA A 26 -0.55 12.89 -8.66
C ALA A 26 -1.73 12.00 -8.22
N GLU A 27 -1.49 10.70 -8.10
CA GLU A 27 -2.51 9.74 -7.67
C GLU A 27 -2.71 9.78 -6.16
N LYS A 28 -3.97 9.61 -5.74
CA LYS A 28 -4.31 9.44 -4.32
C LYS A 28 -3.82 8.10 -3.79
N VAL A 29 -3.50 8.06 -2.51
CA VAL A 29 -3.18 6.84 -1.76
C VAL A 29 -4.19 6.67 -0.62
N VAL A 30 -4.37 5.46 -0.11
CA VAL A 30 -5.21 5.25 1.08
C VAL A 30 -4.62 5.99 2.28
N SER A 31 -5.48 6.44 3.20
CA SER A 31 -5.01 7.00 4.47
C SER A 31 -4.31 5.93 5.33
N GLN A 32 -3.48 6.36 6.28
CA GLN A 32 -2.82 5.44 7.21
C GLN A 32 -3.84 4.63 8.03
N GLU A 33 -4.97 5.25 8.41
CA GLU A 33 -6.06 4.58 9.13
C GLU A 33 -6.67 3.44 8.31
N VAL A 34 -7.03 3.72 7.05
CA VAL A 34 -7.59 2.70 6.14
C VAL A 34 -6.60 1.58 5.88
N LEU A 35 -5.31 1.89 5.74
CA LEU A 35 -4.27 0.88 5.58
C LEU A 35 -4.16 0.00 6.83
N MET A 36 -4.24 0.57 8.04
CA MET A 36 -4.25 -0.18 9.29
C MET A 36 -5.46 -1.11 9.40
N ASP A 37 -6.66 -0.59 9.14
CA ASP A 37 -7.91 -1.34 9.23
C ASP A 37 -7.99 -2.48 8.21
N LYS A 38 -7.35 -2.30 7.04
CA LYS A 38 -7.29 -3.29 5.97
C LYS A 38 -6.08 -4.22 6.05
N THR A 39 -5.31 -4.18 7.12
CA THR A 39 -4.14 -5.04 7.30
C THR A 39 -4.44 -6.14 8.30
N LEU A 40 -4.51 -7.39 7.84
CA LEU A 40 -4.57 -8.56 8.72
C LEU A 40 -3.14 -8.89 9.19
N LYS A 41 -2.92 -8.83 10.51
CA LYS A 41 -1.65 -9.21 11.13
C LYS A 41 -1.78 -10.58 11.76
N LEU A 42 -0.77 -11.42 11.59
CA LEU A 42 -0.68 -12.75 12.18
C LEU A 42 0.74 -12.98 12.70
N GLY A 43 0.84 -13.59 13.87
CA GLY A 43 2.13 -13.96 14.51
C GLY A 43 2.16 -15.42 14.92
N VAL A 44 3.35 -16.00 14.95
CA VAL A 44 3.58 -17.36 15.48
C VAL A 44 3.17 -17.42 16.95
N GLY A 45 2.41 -18.45 17.34
CA GLY A 45 1.85 -18.63 18.68
C GLY A 45 0.52 -17.90 18.90
N GLU A 46 -0.01 -17.17 17.93
CA GLU A 46 -1.34 -16.58 18.02
C GLU A 46 -2.42 -17.65 17.82
N HIS A 47 -3.52 -17.55 18.59
CA HIS A 47 -4.70 -18.39 18.43
C HIS A 47 -5.72 -17.64 17.56
N VAL A 48 -6.01 -18.19 16.41
CA VAL A 48 -6.97 -17.62 15.45
C VAL A 48 -7.63 -18.72 14.64
N ASP A 49 -8.95 -18.61 14.49
CA ASP A 49 -9.71 -19.55 13.68
C ASP A 49 -9.37 -19.40 12.19
N THR A 50 -9.07 -20.52 11.54
CA THR A 50 -8.78 -20.58 10.10
C THR A 50 -9.96 -20.14 9.24
N GLU A 51 -11.21 -20.39 9.69
CA GLU A 51 -12.42 -19.91 9.03
C GLU A 51 -12.49 -18.39 9.07
N PHE A 52 -12.18 -17.77 10.21
CA PHE A 52 -12.11 -16.32 10.33
C PHE A 52 -11.09 -15.71 9.36
N ILE A 53 -9.89 -16.30 9.23
CA ILE A 53 -8.87 -15.82 8.28
C ILE A 53 -9.42 -15.89 6.85
N THR A 54 -10.01 -16.99 6.44
CA THR A 54 -10.55 -17.15 5.09
C THR A 54 -11.71 -16.22 4.79
N GLU A 55 -12.57 -15.93 5.76
CA GLU A 55 -13.62 -14.92 5.64
C GLU A 55 -13.04 -13.52 5.45
N VAL A 56 -12.02 -13.15 6.22
CA VAL A 56 -11.33 -11.86 6.08
C VAL A 56 -10.67 -11.75 4.71
N LEU A 57 -9.96 -12.80 4.24
CA LEU A 57 -9.33 -12.81 2.94
C LEU A 57 -10.36 -12.67 1.80
N ALA A 58 -11.45 -13.40 1.88
CA ALA A 58 -12.57 -13.27 0.92
C ALA A 58 -13.18 -11.85 0.97
N GLY A 59 -13.38 -11.29 2.16
CA GLY A 59 -13.87 -9.92 2.36
C GLY A 59 -12.89 -8.85 1.85
N TYR A 60 -11.61 -9.15 1.77
CA TYR A 60 -10.57 -8.33 1.16
C TYR A 60 -10.50 -8.48 -0.37
N GLY A 61 -11.28 -9.38 -0.94
CA GLY A 61 -11.30 -9.65 -2.38
C GLY A 61 -10.17 -10.56 -2.86
N PHE A 62 -9.56 -11.34 -1.96
CA PHE A 62 -8.63 -12.39 -2.37
C PHE A 62 -9.39 -13.54 -3.04
N GLU A 63 -8.80 -14.07 -4.10
CA GLU A 63 -9.31 -15.21 -4.85
C GLU A 63 -8.87 -16.53 -4.19
N HIS A 64 -9.84 -17.44 -3.96
CA HIS A 64 -9.54 -18.78 -3.49
C HIS A 64 -9.12 -19.67 -4.65
N VAL A 65 -7.92 -20.24 -4.58
CA VAL A 65 -7.30 -21.06 -5.62
C VAL A 65 -6.73 -22.36 -5.04
N ASP A 66 -6.40 -23.35 -5.89
CA ASP A 66 -5.73 -24.56 -5.45
C ASP A 66 -4.26 -24.32 -5.09
N TYR A 67 -3.58 -23.46 -5.84
CA TYR A 67 -2.18 -23.06 -5.65
C TYR A 67 -2.04 -21.55 -5.88
N VAL A 68 -1.27 -20.94 -5.02
CA VAL A 68 -1.03 -19.48 -5.05
C VAL A 68 0.12 -19.16 -6.01
N TYR A 69 -0.15 -18.28 -6.98
CA TYR A 69 0.83 -17.83 -7.97
C TYR A 69 0.96 -16.31 -8.04
N GLU A 70 -0.10 -15.57 -7.72
CA GLU A 70 -0.16 -14.14 -7.89
C GLU A 70 -0.67 -13.45 -6.61
N PRO A 71 -0.27 -12.17 -6.35
CA PRO A 71 -0.84 -11.38 -5.28
C PRO A 71 -2.36 -11.29 -5.36
N GLY A 72 -3.02 -11.38 -4.22
CA GLY A 72 -4.48 -11.43 -4.13
C GLY A 72 -5.06 -12.83 -4.20
N GLN A 73 -4.22 -13.87 -4.18
CA GLN A 73 -4.67 -15.26 -4.11
C GLN A 73 -4.40 -15.87 -2.75
N TYR A 74 -5.26 -16.82 -2.36
CA TYR A 74 -5.05 -17.69 -1.20
C TYR A 74 -5.51 -19.12 -1.49
N ALA A 75 -4.90 -20.09 -0.79
CA ALA A 75 -5.24 -21.51 -0.86
C ALA A 75 -5.30 -22.11 0.55
N VAL A 76 -6.25 -23.03 0.78
CA VAL A 76 -6.40 -23.75 2.04
C VAL A 76 -6.19 -25.23 1.80
N ARG A 77 -5.24 -25.85 2.50
CA ARG A 77 -4.91 -27.26 2.37
C ARG A 77 -4.69 -27.90 3.74
N GLY A 78 -5.73 -28.49 4.28
CA GLY A 78 -5.71 -29.03 5.64
C GLY A 78 -5.43 -27.95 6.69
N SER A 79 -4.31 -28.06 7.41
CA SER A 79 -3.88 -27.08 8.40
C SER A 79 -3.02 -25.95 7.81
N ILE A 80 -2.93 -25.83 6.50
CA ILE A 80 -2.06 -24.84 5.84
C ILE A 80 -2.91 -23.82 5.10
N ILE A 81 -2.60 -22.55 5.32
CA ILE A 81 -3.10 -21.43 4.52
C ILE A 81 -1.92 -20.80 3.80
N ASP A 82 -1.95 -20.84 2.46
CA ASP A 82 -1.05 -20.07 1.61
C ASP A 82 -1.75 -18.79 1.18
N VAL A 83 -1.05 -17.65 1.24
CA VAL A 83 -1.63 -16.35 0.85
C VAL A 83 -0.57 -15.43 0.26
N PHE A 84 -0.91 -14.73 -0.84
CA PHE A 84 -0.02 -13.76 -1.45
C PHE A 84 -0.55 -12.34 -1.25
N SER A 85 0.04 -11.65 -0.28
CA SER A 85 -0.28 -10.25 0.04
C SER A 85 0.19 -9.31 -1.06
N PHE A 86 -0.56 -8.21 -1.31
CA PHE A 86 -0.12 -7.13 -2.21
C PHE A 86 1.05 -6.30 -1.67
N ALA A 87 1.40 -6.47 -0.39
CA ALA A 87 2.53 -5.79 0.26
C ALA A 87 3.75 -6.69 0.46
N SER A 88 3.83 -7.83 -0.22
CA SER A 88 4.90 -8.81 -0.07
C SER A 88 5.47 -9.24 -1.42
N GLU A 89 6.78 -9.44 -1.47
CA GLU A 89 7.47 -9.97 -2.65
C GLU A 89 7.20 -11.46 -2.85
N TYR A 90 7.01 -12.21 -1.74
CA TYR A 90 6.77 -13.65 -1.74
C TYR A 90 5.48 -13.97 -1.02
N PRO A 91 4.76 -15.03 -1.44
CA PRO A 91 3.60 -15.52 -0.69
C PRO A 91 4.03 -16.10 0.67
N TYR A 92 3.08 -16.10 1.58
CA TYR A 92 3.21 -16.67 2.92
C TYR A 92 2.55 -18.04 2.98
N ARG A 93 3.19 -18.97 3.66
CA ARG A 93 2.64 -20.26 4.08
C ARG A 93 2.53 -20.25 5.60
N ILE A 94 1.30 -20.42 6.08
CA ILE A 94 0.95 -20.39 7.49
C ILE A 94 0.51 -21.80 7.86
N ASP A 95 1.24 -22.46 8.73
CA ASP A 95 0.90 -23.77 9.29
C ASP A 95 0.19 -23.57 10.62
N PHE A 96 -0.87 -24.34 10.85
CA PHE A 96 -1.66 -24.34 12.07
C PHE A 96 -1.58 -25.67 12.80
N PHE A 97 -1.52 -25.60 14.12
CA PHE A 97 -1.77 -26.73 15.02
C PHE A 97 -3.06 -26.47 15.80
N GLY A 98 -4.18 -27.05 15.31
CA GLY A 98 -5.50 -26.64 15.77
C GLY A 98 -5.83 -25.22 15.33
N ASP A 99 -6.03 -24.31 16.28
CA ASP A 99 -6.25 -22.88 16.11
C ASP A 99 -5.00 -22.02 16.35
N GLU A 100 -3.87 -22.63 16.71
CA GLU A 100 -2.62 -21.95 16.95
C GLU A 100 -1.79 -21.85 15.66
N VAL A 101 -1.24 -20.67 15.37
CA VAL A 101 -0.26 -20.46 14.30
C VAL A 101 1.08 -21.10 14.72
N ASP A 102 1.37 -22.30 14.22
CA ASP A 102 2.58 -23.05 14.54
C ASP A 102 3.82 -22.47 13.86
N SER A 103 3.71 -22.15 12.57
CA SER A 103 4.82 -21.56 11.83
C SER A 103 4.35 -20.70 10.65
N ILE A 104 5.16 -19.70 10.32
CA ILE A 104 4.98 -18.85 9.15
C ILE A 104 6.28 -18.82 8.34
N ARG A 105 6.17 -18.98 7.03
CA ARG A 105 7.32 -18.92 6.12
C ARG A 105 6.91 -18.31 4.78
N THR A 106 7.85 -17.72 4.08
CA THR A 106 7.70 -17.36 2.67
C THR A 106 8.03 -18.58 1.81
N PHE A 107 7.54 -18.61 0.57
CA PHE A 107 7.86 -19.65 -0.38
C PHE A 107 7.98 -19.10 -1.81
N GLU A 108 8.68 -19.85 -2.65
CA GLU A 108 8.83 -19.56 -4.07
C GLU A 108 7.59 -20.01 -4.84
N VAL A 109 7.06 -19.14 -5.69
CA VAL A 109 5.87 -19.42 -6.50
C VAL A 109 6.12 -20.57 -7.48
N GLU A 110 7.29 -20.58 -8.15
CA GLU A 110 7.61 -21.50 -9.25
C GLU A 110 7.70 -22.96 -8.81
N ASN A 111 8.29 -23.21 -7.64
CA ASN A 111 8.58 -24.55 -7.15
C ASN A 111 7.86 -24.90 -5.84
N GLN A 112 7.13 -23.94 -5.25
CA GLN A 112 6.39 -24.07 -4.00
C GLN A 112 7.28 -24.40 -2.77
N LEU A 113 8.60 -24.21 -2.86
CA LEU A 113 9.54 -24.50 -1.79
C LEU A 113 9.62 -23.34 -0.79
N SER A 114 9.64 -23.68 0.50
CA SER A 114 9.80 -22.73 1.58
C SER A 114 11.15 -22.02 1.51
N LYS A 115 11.16 -20.72 1.81
CA LYS A 115 12.30 -19.83 1.73
C LYS A 115 12.75 -19.36 3.11
N GLU A 116 12.02 -18.44 3.71
CA GLU A 116 12.38 -17.81 4.98
C GLU A 116 11.30 -18.02 6.04
N LYS A 117 11.72 -18.24 7.28
CA LYS A 117 10.81 -18.22 8.43
C LYS A 117 10.53 -16.78 8.85
N LYS A 118 9.28 -16.51 9.21
CA LYS A 118 8.81 -15.22 9.74
C LYS A 118 8.19 -15.42 11.11
N GLN A 119 8.40 -14.47 12.02
CA GLN A 119 7.74 -14.46 13.33
C GLN A 119 6.35 -13.84 13.25
N SER A 120 6.18 -12.88 12.37
CA SER A 120 4.89 -12.23 12.09
C SER A 120 4.82 -11.75 10.67
N ILE A 121 3.60 -11.63 10.15
CA ILE A 121 3.30 -11.13 8.82
C ILE A 121 2.18 -10.10 8.84
N ALA A 122 2.10 -9.34 7.77
CA ALA A 122 1.00 -8.43 7.49
C ALA A 122 0.44 -8.74 6.09
N ILE A 123 -0.82 -9.09 6.03
CA ILE A 123 -1.52 -9.38 4.79
C ILE A 123 -2.35 -8.14 4.43
N VAL A 124 -2.03 -7.54 3.29
CA VAL A 124 -2.66 -6.31 2.81
C VAL A 124 -3.33 -6.61 1.47
N PRO A 125 -4.61 -6.23 1.30
CA PRO A 125 -5.33 -6.38 0.04
C PRO A 125 -4.87 -5.37 -1.02
N GLU A 126 -5.46 -5.43 -2.21
CA GLU A 126 -5.38 -4.35 -3.17
C GLU A 126 -6.14 -3.12 -2.66
N LEU A 127 -5.47 -1.96 -2.67
CA LEU A 127 -5.99 -0.73 -2.08
C LEU A 127 -6.35 0.34 -3.11
N THR A 128 -6.21 0.07 -4.40
CA THR A 128 -6.47 1.05 -5.46
C THR A 128 -7.90 1.59 -5.40
N ASN A 129 -8.89 0.72 -5.33
CA ASN A 129 -10.30 1.11 -5.24
C ASN A 129 -10.67 1.86 -3.93
N ALA A 130 -9.94 1.63 -2.85
CA ALA A 130 -10.14 2.34 -1.59
C ALA A 130 -9.56 3.75 -1.65
N ALA A 131 -8.44 3.93 -2.35
CA ALA A 131 -7.83 5.23 -2.59
C ALA A 131 -8.73 6.15 -3.43
N ASP A 132 -9.45 5.61 -4.40
CA ASP A 132 -10.38 6.37 -5.25
C ASP A 132 -11.55 6.99 -4.47
N LYS A 133 -11.99 6.34 -3.40
CA LYS A 133 -13.16 6.78 -2.61
C LYS A 133 -12.81 7.72 -1.47
N SER A 134 -11.70 7.49 -0.79
CA SER A 134 -11.31 8.20 0.44
C SER A 134 -9.80 8.43 0.52
N GLY A 135 -9.14 8.51 -0.61
CA GLY A 135 -7.70 8.64 -0.69
C GLY A 135 -7.21 10.04 -0.30
N VAL A 136 -6.02 10.07 0.25
CA VAL A 136 -5.25 11.27 0.59
C VAL A 136 -4.08 11.46 -0.38
N SER A 137 -3.48 12.63 -0.38
CA SER A 137 -2.23 12.85 -1.10
C SER A 137 -1.11 11.99 -0.51
N PHE A 138 -0.18 11.51 -1.35
CA PHE A 138 1.02 10.83 -0.86
C PHE A 138 1.80 11.70 0.13
N PHE A 139 1.82 13.02 -0.03
CA PHE A 139 2.48 13.95 0.88
C PHE A 139 1.82 14.05 2.26
N GLU A 140 0.52 13.75 2.37
CA GLU A 140 -0.16 13.63 3.66
C GLU A 140 0.12 12.29 4.34
N PHE A 141 0.40 11.26 3.54
CA PHE A 141 0.68 9.91 4.03
C PHE A 141 2.07 9.78 4.63
N ILE A 142 3.09 10.43 4.04
CA ILE A 142 4.49 10.31 4.48
C ILE A 142 4.73 11.01 5.82
N PRO A 143 5.70 10.55 6.63
CA PRO A 143 6.10 11.23 7.87
C PRO A 143 6.55 12.67 7.60
N ARG A 144 6.31 13.58 8.57
CA ARG A 144 6.68 15.00 8.46
C ARG A 144 8.19 15.22 8.32
N GLU A 145 8.97 14.31 8.86
CA GLU A 145 10.44 14.34 8.83
C GLU A 145 11.03 13.85 7.51
N THR A 146 10.18 13.48 6.55
CA THR A 146 10.62 12.98 5.24
C THR A 146 11.36 14.07 4.47
N VAL A 147 12.59 13.75 4.04
CA VAL A 147 13.37 14.62 3.16
C VAL A 147 13.00 14.37 1.71
N LEU A 148 12.53 15.42 1.04
CA LEU A 148 12.20 15.37 -0.39
C LEU A 148 13.39 15.92 -1.17
N ALA A 149 13.96 15.08 -2.05
CA ALA A 149 15.02 15.47 -2.97
C ALA A 149 14.47 15.49 -4.40
N MET A 150 14.54 16.64 -5.06
CA MET A 150 14.07 16.79 -6.44
C MET A 150 14.90 17.83 -7.18
N LYS A 151 15.03 17.67 -8.50
CA LYS A 151 15.84 18.57 -9.32
C LYS A 151 15.19 19.94 -9.49
N ASP A 152 13.87 19.96 -9.72
CA ASP A 152 13.10 21.18 -9.99
C ASP A 152 11.69 21.03 -9.39
N PHE A 153 11.45 21.77 -8.31
CA PHE A 153 10.17 21.73 -7.61
C PHE A 153 9.02 22.32 -8.46
N LEU A 154 9.27 23.42 -9.17
CA LEU A 154 8.22 24.06 -9.97
C LEU A 154 7.79 23.15 -11.12
N TRP A 155 8.74 22.51 -11.78
CA TRP A 155 8.43 21.54 -12.83
C TRP A 155 7.64 20.35 -12.30
N VAL A 156 8.04 19.78 -11.15
CA VAL A 156 7.32 18.66 -10.52
C VAL A 156 5.86 19.06 -10.21
N ARG A 157 5.67 20.25 -9.62
CA ARG A 157 4.34 20.77 -9.29
C ARG A 157 3.47 20.96 -10.54
N GLU A 158 4.00 21.62 -11.55
CA GLU A 158 3.29 21.84 -12.83
C GLU A 158 2.93 20.51 -13.50
N ARG A 159 3.83 19.53 -13.46
CA ARG A 159 3.58 18.22 -14.03
C ARG A 159 2.48 17.46 -13.30
N ILE A 160 2.45 17.49 -11.97
CA ILE A 160 1.37 16.93 -11.16
C ILE A 160 0.02 17.58 -11.53
N GLN A 161 0.00 18.90 -11.67
CA GLN A 161 -1.21 19.64 -12.04
C GLN A 161 -1.73 19.21 -13.41
N VAL A 162 -0.88 19.14 -14.42
CA VAL A 162 -1.24 18.70 -15.78
C VAL A 162 -1.81 17.29 -15.75
N VAL A 163 -1.18 16.34 -15.06
CA VAL A 163 -1.67 14.96 -14.96
C VAL A 163 -3.06 14.90 -14.33
N ARG A 164 -3.32 15.70 -13.30
CA ARG A 164 -4.65 15.79 -12.68
C ARG A 164 -5.71 16.35 -13.62
N GLU A 165 -5.37 17.39 -14.37
CA GLU A 165 -6.29 18.00 -15.34
C GLU A 165 -6.58 17.07 -16.51
N GLU A 166 -5.58 16.34 -17.01
CA GLU A 166 -5.73 15.36 -18.10
C GLU A 166 -6.52 14.11 -17.68
N ALA A 167 -6.39 13.68 -16.43
CA ALA A 167 -7.11 12.52 -15.89
C ALA A 167 -8.60 12.79 -15.64
N LEU A 168 -9.00 14.06 -15.56
CA LEU A 168 -10.40 14.46 -15.40
C LEU A 168 -11.08 14.56 -16.77
N SER A 169 -12.00 13.63 -17.05
CA SER A 169 -12.88 13.80 -18.21
C SER A 169 -13.73 15.09 -18.07
N PRO A 170 -14.17 15.75 -19.18
CA PRO A 170 -15.02 16.93 -19.10
C PRO A 170 -16.30 16.73 -18.27
N GLN A 171 -16.81 15.50 -18.20
CA GLN A 171 -17.96 15.13 -17.38
C GLN A 171 -17.59 14.98 -15.89
N ALA A 172 -16.39 14.45 -15.60
CA ALA A 172 -15.85 14.42 -14.26
C ALA A 172 -15.52 15.84 -13.76
N LEU A 173 -14.99 16.71 -14.60
CA LEU A 173 -14.76 18.14 -14.29
C LEU A 173 -16.06 18.86 -13.90
N ALA A 174 -17.16 18.64 -14.62
CA ALA A 174 -18.46 19.24 -14.30
C ALA A 174 -19.06 18.72 -12.98
N ALA A 175 -18.83 17.45 -12.64
CA ALA A 175 -19.22 16.86 -11.35
C ALA A 175 -18.31 17.31 -10.19
N TYR A 176 -17.06 17.70 -10.48
CA TYR A 176 -16.01 18.05 -9.52
C TYR A 176 -15.84 19.56 -9.31
N GLU A 177 -16.68 20.44 -9.91
CA GLU A 177 -16.59 21.88 -9.65
C GLU A 177 -16.74 22.24 -8.17
N GLY A 178 -17.44 21.40 -7.36
CA GLY A 178 -17.51 21.52 -5.91
C GLY A 178 -16.24 21.04 -5.17
N GLU A 179 -15.56 20.03 -5.67
CA GLU A 179 -14.33 19.48 -5.07
C GLU A 179 -13.07 20.23 -5.54
N LYS A 180 -13.13 20.98 -6.62
CA LYS A 180 -12.02 21.81 -7.12
C LYS A 180 -11.51 22.78 -6.05
N THR A 181 -12.39 23.26 -5.18
CA THR A 181 -12.04 24.10 -4.04
C THR A 181 -11.27 23.33 -2.96
N GLU A 182 -11.58 22.06 -2.72
CA GLU A 182 -10.84 21.20 -1.78
C GLU A 182 -9.48 20.80 -2.34
N LEU A 183 -9.39 20.47 -3.63
CA LEU A 183 -8.12 20.18 -4.29
C LEU A 183 -7.19 21.39 -4.36
N MET A 184 -7.73 22.59 -4.63
CA MET A 184 -6.96 23.85 -4.55
C MET A 184 -6.54 24.16 -3.11
N ASN A 185 -7.37 23.88 -2.12
CA ASN A 185 -7.02 24.04 -0.71
C ASN A 185 -5.97 23.00 -0.27
N LEU A 186 -5.95 21.81 -0.87
CA LEU A 186 -4.91 20.80 -0.66
C LEU A 186 -3.58 21.23 -1.29
N GLU A 187 -3.62 21.83 -2.48
CA GLU A 187 -2.43 22.41 -3.13
C GLU A 187 -1.89 23.63 -2.34
N LEU A 188 -2.76 24.47 -1.81
CA LEU A 188 -2.37 25.58 -0.93
C LEU A 188 -1.80 25.05 0.41
N LYS A 189 -2.37 23.99 0.99
CA LYS A 189 -1.79 23.32 2.17
C LYS A 189 -0.44 22.70 1.91
N LEU A 190 -0.20 22.13 0.71
CA LEU A 190 1.11 21.63 0.30
C LEU A 190 2.12 22.76 0.11
N ILE A 191 1.68 23.94 -0.30
CA ILE A 191 2.52 25.13 -0.50
C ILE A 191 2.71 25.90 0.81
N ASP A 192 1.65 26.11 1.60
CA ASP A 192 1.65 26.95 2.79
C ASP A 192 1.87 26.19 4.12
N GLY A 193 1.60 24.90 4.17
CA GLY A 193 1.62 24.11 5.41
C GLY A 193 2.86 23.23 5.61
N ALA A 194 3.66 23.03 4.59
CA ALA A 194 4.94 22.36 4.71
C ALA A 194 6.04 23.41 4.73
N GLU A 195 6.71 23.59 5.86
CA GLU A 195 8.01 24.26 5.90
C GLU A 195 9.02 23.40 5.14
N PHE A 196 9.02 23.53 3.82
CA PHE A 196 10.06 22.92 2.98
C PHE A 196 11.33 23.75 3.13
N THR A 197 12.31 23.25 3.83
CA THR A 197 13.66 23.77 3.72
C THR A 197 14.24 23.27 2.39
N VAL A 198 14.09 24.06 1.33
CA VAL A 198 14.74 23.79 0.05
C VAL A 198 16.23 24.04 0.23
N ARG A 199 17.00 22.97 0.41
CA ARG A 199 18.46 23.04 0.26
C ARG A 199 18.79 22.74 -1.18
N ALA A 200 19.28 23.74 -1.93
CA ALA A 200 19.91 23.50 -3.21
C ALA A 200 21.19 22.67 -2.95
N LEU A 201 21.18 21.43 -3.34
CA LEU A 201 22.39 20.60 -3.40
C LEU A 201 23.03 20.81 -4.77
N ASP A 202 24.12 21.57 -4.81
CA ASP A 202 24.98 21.66 -6.00
C ASP A 202 25.71 20.31 -6.17
N PHE A 203 25.20 19.49 -7.05
CA PHE A 203 25.94 18.33 -7.55
C PHE A 203 26.92 18.84 -8.61
N LYS A 204 28.21 18.88 -8.27
CA LYS A 204 29.31 19.01 -9.22
C LYS A 204 29.60 17.69 -9.88
#